data_4e05f717420470434197b49486c5a251
#
_entry.id   4e05f717420470434197b49486c5a251
#
_cell.length_a   1.000
_cell.length_b   1.000
_cell.length_c   1.000
_cell.angle_alpha   90.00
_cell.angle_beta   90.00
_cell.angle_gamma   90.00
#
_symmetry.space_group_name_H-M   'P 1'
#
loop_
_entity.id
_entity.type
_entity.pdbx_description
1 polymer ?
#
loop_
_entity_poly.entity_id
_entity_poly.type
_entity_poly.pdbx_seq_one_letter_code
_entity_poly.pdbx_strand_id
1 'polypeptide(L)'
;MNSLALADAMNKQGLVARVMSAIAIEQVVEPYVRPKALQYLEEGKVVVFAAGTGNPFFTTDTAAALRGAEIGAELVLKATKVDGVYSADPKTHPDATRYASLTFDQAIAQNLGIMDAAAFALCRDQKLPIKVFSIFKNGALKRVVMGEDEGTLVHA
;
A
#
# COMPACT_ATOMS: atom_id res chain seq x y z
N MET A 1 13.86 8.82 8.20
CA MET A 1 14.95 8.94 7.20
C MET A 1 14.47 8.54 5.80
N ASN A 2 14.05 7.29 5.56
CA ASN A 2 13.66 6.82 4.21
C ASN A 2 12.56 7.67 3.56
N SER A 3 11.54 8.09 4.31
CA SER A 3 10.45 8.93 3.79
C SER A 3 10.92 10.30 3.32
N LEU A 4 11.88 10.91 4.03
CA LEU A 4 12.49 12.19 3.64
C LEU A 4 13.33 12.03 2.37
N ALA A 5 14.15 10.97 2.30
CA ALA A 5 14.94 10.67 1.11
C ALA A 5 14.06 10.40 -0.13
N LEU A 6 12.94 9.67 0.06
CA LEU A 6 11.98 9.41 -1.01
C LEU A 6 11.33 10.70 -1.51
N ALA A 7 10.87 11.56 -0.60
CA ALA A 7 10.27 12.85 -0.97
C ALA A 7 11.28 13.77 -1.67
N ASP A 8 12.54 13.81 -1.21
CA ASP A 8 13.61 14.58 -1.87
C ASP A 8 13.85 14.07 -3.30
N ALA A 9 13.93 12.76 -3.48
CA ALA A 9 14.09 12.15 -4.80
C ALA A 9 12.90 12.48 -5.73
N MET A 10 11.66 12.40 -5.24
CA MET A 10 10.46 12.77 -5.99
C MET A 10 10.49 14.26 -6.40
N ASN A 11 10.78 15.14 -5.46
CA ASN A 11 10.86 16.59 -5.74
C ASN A 11 11.93 16.92 -6.78
N LYS A 12 13.08 16.27 -6.76
CA LYS A 12 14.13 16.39 -7.77
C LYS A 12 13.71 15.92 -9.17
N GLN A 13 12.73 15.01 -9.24
CA GLN A 13 12.15 14.53 -10.50
C GLN A 13 10.90 15.32 -10.95
N GLY A 14 10.58 16.40 -10.25
CA GLY A 14 9.43 17.26 -10.58
C GLY A 14 8.09 16.83 -9.99
N LEU A 15 8.07 15.78 -9.17
CA LEU A 15 6.88 15.37 -8.41
C LEU A 15 6.87 16.09 -7.06
N VAL A 16 5.90 16.97 -6.83
CA VAL A 16 5.80 17.67 -5.54
C VAL A 16 5.37 16.68 -4.46
N ALA A 17 6.28 16.37 -3.53
CA ALA A 17 6.04 15.44 -2.43
C ALA A 17 6.11 16.11 -1.07
N ARG A 18 5.26 15.69 -0.13
CA ARG A 18 5.23 16.09 1.28
C ARG A 18 5.37 14.87 2.18
N VAL A 19 6.05 15.02 3.30
CA VAL A 19 6.16 13.96 4.31
C VAL A 19 5.36 14.36 5.54
N MET A 20 4.51 13.45 6.01
CA MET A 20 3.74 13.62 7.23
C MET A 20 3.98 12.44 8.16
N SER A 21 4.29 12.69 9.43
CA SER A 21 4.68 11.65 10.38
C SER A 21 3.57 11.38 11.41
N ALA A 22 3.33 10.10 11.69
CA ALA A 22 2.45 9.66 12.77
C ALA A 22 3.05 9.92 14.17
N ILE A 23 4.37 10.11 14.25
CA ILE A 23 5.08 10.50 15.48
C ILE A 23 5.53 11.94 15.32
N ALA A 24 5.27 12.79 16.33
CA ALA A 24 5.67 14.19 16.32
C ALA A 24 7.19 14.33 16.38
N ILE A 25 7.79 14.91 15.32
CA ILE A 25 9.21 15.28 15.21
C ILE A 25 9.24 16.65 14.51
N GLU A 26 8.70 17.65 15.17
CA GLU A 26 8.34 18.95 14.57
C GLU A 26 9.51 19.66 13.88
N GLN A 27 10.77 19.46 14.35
CA GLN A 27 11.95 20.07 13.74
C GLN A 27 12.35 19.45 12.40
N VAL A 28 11.79 18.27 12.05
CA VAL A 28 12.25 17.47 10.90
C VAL A 28 11.13 17.19 9.90
N VAL A 29 9.89 16.96 10.38
CA VAL A 29 8.78 16.51 9.56
C VAL A 29 7.45 16.99 10.11
N GLU A 30 6.53 17.31 9.21
CA GLU A 30 5.18 17.76 9.53
C GLU A 30 4.38 16.62 10.23
N PRO A 31 3.65 16.90 11.32
CA PRO A 31 2.78 15.90 11.93
C PRO A 31 1.63 15.52 11.00
N TYR A 32 1.23 14.25 11.04
CA TYR A 32 0.08 13.80 10.27
C TYR A 32 -1.23 14.40 10.82
N VAL A 33 -1.91 15.14 9.98
CA VAL A 33 -3.25 15.67 10.23
C VAL A 33 -4.08 15.40 8.98
N ARG A 34 -5.14 14.59 9.11
CA ARG A 34 -5.97 14.14 7.98
C ARG A 34 -6.44 15.27 7.05
N PRO A 35 -7.06 16.37 7.52
CA PRO A 35 -7.49 17.46 6.65
C PRO A 35 -6.34 18.05 5.81
N LYS A 36 -5.15 18.14 6.40
CA LYS A 36 -3.96 18.65 5.70
C LYS A 36 -3.44 17.69 4.64
N ALA A 37 -3.50 16.38 4.93
CA ALA A 37 -3.16 15.35 3.94
C ALA A 37 -4.10 15.40 2.73
N LEU A 38 -5.42 15.51 2.99
CA LEU A 38 -6.42 15.65 1.93
C LEU A 38 -6.18 16.91 1.09
N GLN A 39 -5.90 18.05 1.73
CA GLN A 39 -5.54 19.28 1.01
C GLN A 39 -4.35 19.08 0.07
N TYR A 40 -3.28 18.42 0.53
CA TYR A 40 -2.12 18.15 -0.32
C TYR A 40 -2.45 17.24 -1.50
N LEU A 41 -3.28 16.24 -1.28
CA LEU A 41 -3.73 15.34 -2.36
C LEU A 41 -4.60 16.07 -3.39
N GLU A 42 -5.54 16.92 -2.95
CA GLU A 42 -6.37 17.78 -3.81
C GLU A 42 -5.52 18.77 -4.64
N GLU A 43 -4.42 19.25 -4.07
CA GLU A 43 -3.44 20.09 -4.76
C GLU A 43 -2.55 19.28 -5.73
N GLY A 44 -2.78 17.99 -5.92
CA GLY A 44 -2.01 17.11 -6.82
C GLY A 44 -0.62 16.74 -6.29
N LYS A 45 -0.39 16.86 -4.99
CA LYS A 45 0.88 16.47 -4.36
C LYS A 45 0.88 15.00 -3.96
N VAL A 46 2.07 14.41 -3.91
CA VAL A 46 2.29 13.10 -3.31
C VAL A 46 2.49 13.27 -1.80
N VAL A 47 1.78 12.50 -0.98
CA VAL A 47 1.95 12.51 0.48
C VAL A 47 2.63 11.20 0.91
N VAL A 48 3.79 11.31 1.55
CA VAL A 48 4.53 10.18 2.12
C VAL A 48 4.21 10.10 3.62
N PHE A 49 3.49 9.06 4.03
CA PHE A 49 3.16 8.83 5.43
C PHE A 49 4.32 8.11 6.13
N ALA A 50 4.93 8.77 7.11
CA ALA A 50 6.07 8.27 7.88
C ALA A 50 5.64 7.75 9.24
N ALA A 51 6.49 6.90 9.85
CA ALA A 51 6.33 6.33 11.19
C ALA A 51 5.11 5.41 11.37
N GLY A 52 4.61 4.82 10.28
CA GLY A 52 3.55 3.82 10.34
C GLY A 52 2.24 4.34 10.94
N THR A 53 1.69 3.63 11.91
CA THR A 53 0.51 4.07 12.69
C THR A 53 0.88 5.00 13.85
N GLY A 54 2.15 5.09 14.22
CA GLY A 54 2.61 5.73 15.45
C GLY A 54 2.37 4.90 16.72
N ASN A 55 1.85 3.68 16.60
CA ASN A 55 1.53 2.78 17.71
C ASN A 55 2.34 1.48 17.61
N PRO A 56 2.73 0.88 18.76
CA PRO A 56 3.37 -0.43 18.77
C PRO A 56 2.38 -1.53 18.33
N PHE A 57 2.91 -2.70 17.99
CA PHE A 57 2.19 -3.91 17.57
C PHE A 57 1.50 -3.87 16.21
N PHE A 58 1.48 -2.73 15.52
CA PHE A 58 0.97 -2.61 14.17
C PHE A 58 2.10 -2.60 13.14
N THR A 59 1.86 -3.24 11.99
CA THR A 59 2.82 -3.29 10.90
C THR A 59 2.65 -2.13 9.91
N THR A 60 3.51 -2.07 8.91
CA THR A 60 3.37 -1.14 7.79
C THR A 60 2.15 -1.47 6.91
N ASP A 61 1.71 -2.74 6.86
CA ASP A 61 0.48 -3.14 6.17
C ASP A 61 -0.74 -2.48 6.83
N THR A 62 -0.81 -2.54 8.18
CA THR A 62 -1.87 -1.87 8.94
C THR A 62 -1.83 -0.35 8.73
N ALA A 63 -0.64 0.24 8.69
CA ALA A 63 -0.51 1.67 8.41
C ALA A 63 -1.03 2.03 7.01
N ALA A 64 -0.72 1.23 5.99
CA ALA A 64 -1.20 1.44 4.63
C ALA A 64 -2.73 1.35 4.53
N ALA A 65 -3.33 0.32 5.15
CA ALA A 65 -4.78 0.16 5.20
C ALA A 65 -5.46 1.34 5.93
N LEU A 66 -4.93 1.73 7.10
CA LEU A 66 -5.46 2.84 7.88
C LEU A 66 -5.40 4.17 7.12
N ARG A 67 -4.24 4.52 6.57
CA ARG A 67 -4.09 5.78 5.80
C ARG A 67 -4.92 5.74 4.53
N GLY A 68 -4.98 4.61 3.83
CA GLY A 68 -5.84 4.43 2.66
C GLY A 68 -7.31 4.71 2.97
N ALA A 69 -7.83 4.14 4.06
CA ALA A 69 -9.21 4.38 4.51
C ALA A 69 -9.44 5.84 4.94
N GLU A 70 -8.51 6.44 5.70
CA GLU A 70 -8.62 7.82 6.18
C GLU A 70 -8.66 8.87 5.07
N ILE A 71 -7.89 8.67 4.01
CA ILE A 71 -7.84 9.61 2.87
C ILE A 71 -8.83 9.27 1.76
N GLY A 72 -9.62 8.20 1.91
CA GLY A 72 -10.58 7.76 0.90
C GLY A 72 -9.91 7.23 -0.38
N ALA A 73 -8.81 6.50 -0.23
CA ALA A 73 -8.12 5.90 -1.38
C ALA A 73 -9.02 4.88 -2.09
N GLU A 74 -8.97 4.84 -3.41
CA GLU A 74 -9.73 3.89 -4.23
C GLU A 74 -9.07 2.50 -4.26
N LEU A 75 -7.76 2.41 -3.96
CA LEU A 75 -6.97 1.20 -4.08
C LEU A 75 -5.74 1.28 -3.19
N VAL A 76 -5.39 0.19 -2.50
CA VAL A 76 -4.10 -0.01 -1.84
C VAL A 76 -3.18 -0.80 -2.76
N LEU A 77 -2.01 -0.28 -3.07
CA LEU A 77 -0.99 -0.97 -3.84
C LEU A 77 0.04 -1.61 -2.90
N LYS A 78 0.11 -2.93 -2.90
CA LYS A 78 1.13 -3.67 -2.15
C LYS A 78 2.25 -4.12 -3.09
N ALA A 79 3.33 -3.35 -3.11
CA ALA A 79 4.54 -3.68 -3.82
C ALA A 79 5.37 -4.69 -3.01
N THR A 80 5.58 -5.88 -3.54
CA THR A 80 6.23 -7.00 -2.84
C THR A 80 7.39 -7.60 -3.66
N LYS A 81 8.00 -8.67 -3.14
CA LYS A 81 9.02 -9.46 -3.86
C LYS A 81 8.41 -10.49 -4.81
N VAL A 82 7.11 -10.77 -4.68
CA VAL A 82 6.36 -11.69 -5.54
C VAL A 82 5.42 -10.91 -6.46
N ASP A 83 5.08 -11.46 -7.59
CA ASP A 83 4.33 -10.78 -8.65
C ASP A 83 2.81 -10.93 -8.53
N GLY A 84 2.32 -11.42 -7.40
CA GLY A 84 0.90 -11.55 -7.11
C GLY A 84 0.62 -12.54 -5.98
N VAL A 85 -0.64 -12.90 -5.83
CA VAL A 85 -1.11 -13.91 -4.88
C VAL A 85 -1.22 -15.26 -5.60
N TYR A 86 -0.70 -16.31 -4.98
CA TYR A 86 -0.68 -17.67 -5.52
C TYR A 86 -1.53 -18.61 -4.68
N SER A 87 -1.98 -19.72 -5.29
CA SER A 87 -2.73 -20.79 -4.61
C SER A 87 -1.92 -21.50 -3.51
N ALA A 88 -0.60 -21.45 -3.58
CA ALA A 88 0.36 -21.93 -2.60
C ALA A 88 1.68 -21.17 -2.78
N ASP A 89 2.66 -21.35 -1.88
CA ASP A 89 3.98 -20.73 -2.05
C ASP A 89 4.69 -21.30 -3.29
N PRO A 90 4.93 -20.48 -4.33
CA PRO A 90 5.54 -20.94 -5.58
C PRO A 90 6.98 -21.43 -5.44
N LYS A 91 7.64 -21.13 -4.31
CA LYS A 91 8.99 -21.66 -4.02
C LYS A 91 8.99 -23.11 -3.58
N THR A 92 7.92 -23.54 -2.91
CA THR A 92 7.75 -24.89 -2.37
C THR A 92 6.79 -25.74 -3.21
N HIS A 93 5.91 -25.10 -3.99
CA HIS A 93 4.90 -25.72 -4.85
C HIS A 93 5.04 -25.19 -6.28
N PRO A 94 5.82 -25.87 -7.15
CA PRO A 94 6.07 -25.42 -8.54
C PRO A 94 4.80 -25.34 -9.40
N ASP A 95 3.75 -26.04 -9.03
CA ASP A 95 2.42 -26.08 -9.66
C ASP A 95 1.46 -24.98 -9.13
N ALA A 96 1.91 -24.15 -8.19
CA ALA A 96 1.12 -23.03 -7.68
C ALA A 96 0.75 -22.06 -8.81
N THR A 97 -0.53 -21.73 -8.92
CA THR A 97 -1.05 -20.81 -9.92
C THR A 97 -1.32 -19.44 -9.31
N ARG A 98 -0.94 -18.38 -10.06
CA ARG A 98 -1.23 -17.01 -9.66
C ARG A 98 -2.67 -16.65 -9.97
N TYR A 99 -3.34 -16.03 -9.02
CA TYR A 99 -4.66 -15.44 -9.22
C TYR A 99 -4.55 -14.11 -9.98
N ALA A 100 -5.41 -13.90 -10.97
CA ALA A 100 -5.61 -12.58 -11.58
C ALA A 100 -6.40 -11.67 -10.63
N SER A 101 -7.46 -12.22 -10.03
CA SER A 101 -8.25 -11.58 -8.96
C SER A 101 -8.83 -12.62 -8.01
N LEU A 102 -9.17 -12.20 -6.80
CA LEU A 102 -9.90 -13.00 -5.82
C LEU A 102 -10.63 -12.07 -4.84
N THR A 103 -11.68 -12.59 -4.20
CA THR A 103 -12.37 -11.83 -3.16
C THR A 103 -11.64 -11.94 -1.82
N PHE A 104 -11.94 -11.00 -0.89
CA PHE A 104 -11.45 -11.09 0.48
C PHE A 104 -11.86 -12.41 1.14
N ASP A 105 -13.09 -12.85 0.93
CA ASP A 105 -13.59 -14.10 1.52
C ASP A 105 -12.88 -15.33 0.95
N GLN A 106 -12.58 -15.36 -0.34
CA GLN A 106 -11.79 -16.42 -0.94
C GLN A 106 -10.36 -16.47 -0.36
N ALA A 107 -9.74 -15.30 -0.17
CA ALA A 107 -8.41 -15.23 0.44
C ALA A 107 -8.40 -15.75 1.88
N ILE A 108 -9.43 -15.42 2.67
CA ILE A 108 -9.59 -15.92 4.05
C ILE A 108 -9.84 -17.42 4.05
N ALA A 109 -10.78 -17.91 3.23
CA ALA A 109 -11.13 -19.34 3.19
C ALA A 109 -9.93 -20.23 2.80
N GLN A 110 -9.03 -19.70 1.96
CA GLN A 110 -7.81 -20.39 1.52
C GLN A 110 -6.59 -20.06 2.39
N ASN A 111 -6.76 -19.27 3.46
CA ASN A 111 -5.68 -18.83 4.36
C ASN A 111 -4.46 -18.24 3.62
N LEU A 112 -4.71 -17.39 2.62
CA LEU A 112 -3.65 -16.76 1.83
C LEU A 112 -3.04 -15.57 2.58
N GLY A 113 -1.74 -15.61 2.81
CA GLY A 113 -0.99 -14.58 3.55
C GLY A 113 -0.71 -13.33 2.72
N ILE A 114 -1.72 -12.51 2.44
CA ILE A 114 -1.59 -11.30 1.62
C ILE A 114 -1.05 -10.11 2.44
N MET A 115 -1.63 -9.89 3.60
CA MET A 115 -1.27 -8.85 4.57
C MET A 115 -1.38 -9.43 5.98
N ASP A 116 -0.96 -8.67 7.00
CA ASP A 116 -1.31 -9.04 8.37
C ASP A 116 -2.84 -9.00 8.59
N ALA A 117 -3.32 -9.76 9.57
CA ALA A 117 -4.76 -9.96 9.78
C ALA A 117 -5.52 -8.65 10.04
N ALA A 118 -4.92 -7.72 10.78
CA ALA A 118 -5.54 -6.43 11.10
C ALA A 118 -5.68 -5.55 9.85
N ALA A 119 -4.63 -5.46 9.04
CA ALA A 119 -4.65 -4.72 7.78
C ALA A 119 -5.68 -5.30 6.80
N PHE A 120 -5.70 -6.63 6.68
CA PHE A 120 -6.60 -7.32 5.77
C PHE A 120 -8.06 -7.15 6.16
N ALA A 121 -8.38 -7.30 7.47
CA ALA A 121 -9.71 -7.07 8.00
C ALA A 121 -10.18 -5.63 7.77
N LEU A 122 -9.30 -4.64 8.01
CA LEU A 122 -9.63 -3.23 7.77
C LEU A 122 -9.93 -2.97 6.29
N CYS A 123 -9.11 -3.46 5.37
CA CYS A 123 -9.37 -3.31 3.93
C CYS A 123 -10.70 -3.95 3.51
N ARG A 124 -10.99 -5.17 4.00
CA ARG A 124 -12.26 -5.85 3.74
C ARG A 124 -13.45 -5.05 4.24
N ASP A 125 -13.43 -4.62 5.51
CA ASP A 125 -14.55 -3.93 6.15
C ASP A 125 -14.81 -2.55 5.54
N GLN A 126 -13.76 -1.87 5.07
CA GLN A 126 -13.85 -0.61 4.34
C GLN A 126 -14.10 -0.79 2.83
N LYS A 127 -14.18 -2.04 2.34
CA LYS A 127 -14.27 -2.38 0.90
C LYS A 127 -13.17 -1.72 0.07
N LEU A 128 -11.98 -1.57 0.66
CA LEU A 128 -10.82 -0.95 0.04
C LEU A 128 -10.00 -2.03 -0.69
N PRO A 129 -10.00 -2.07 -2.02
CA PRO A 129 -9.31 -3.11 -2.77
C PRO A 129 -7.80 -3.06 -2.56
N ILE A 130 -7.15 -4.22 -2.75
CA ILE A 130 -5.70 -4.36 -2.65
C ILE A 130 -5.17 -4.90 -3.98
N LYS A 131 -4.17 -4.26 -4.56
CA LYS A 131 -3.45 -4.77 -5.73
C LYS A 131 -2.05 -5.20 -5.31
N VAL A 132 -1.75 -6.50 -5.41
CA VAL A 132 -0.45 -7.10 -5.07
C VAL A 132 0.37 -7.26 -6.34
N PHE A 133 1.59 -6.74 -6.39
CA PHE A 133 2.46 -6.82 -7.56
C PHE A 133 3.95 -6.81 -7.16
N SER A 134 4.84 -7.18 -8.09
CA SER A 134 6.27 -7.18 -7.85
C SER A 134 6.90 -5.81 -8.06
N ILE A 135 7.63 -5.31 -7.04
CA ILE A 135 8.44 -4.09 -7.18
C ILE A 135 9.70 -4.30 -8.05
N PHE A 136 10.15 -5.55 -8.23
CA PHE A 136 11.34 -5.88 -9.02
C PHE A 136 11.08 -6.02 -10.51
N LYS A 137 9.83 -6.12 -10.93
CA LYS A 137 9.48 -6.18 -12.35
C LYS A 137 9.49 -4.78 -12.96
N ASN A 138 10.40 -4.55 -13.90
CA ASN A 138 10.55 -3.23 -14.52
C ASN A 138 9.23 -2.69 -15.08
N GLY A 139 8.87 -1.45 -14.68
CA GLY A 139 7.65 -0.78 -15.11
C GLY A 139 6.36 -1.28 -14.47
N ALA A 140 6.39 -2.29 -13.56
CA ALA A 140 5.18 -2.84 -12.95
C ALA A 140 4.35 -1.79 -12.22
N LEU A 141 4.96 -0.93 -11.42
CA LEU A 141 4.25 0.16 -10.74
C LEU A 141 3.52 1.08 -11.74
N LYS A 142 4.19 1.47 -12.83
CA LYS A 142 3.56 2.30 -13.87
C LYS A 142 2.36 1.60 -14.48
N ARG A 143 2.49 0.32 -14.87
CA ARG A 143 1.38 -0.46 -15.44
C ARG A 143 0.21 -0.58 -14.47
N VAL A 144 0.47 -0.86 -13.19
CA VAL A 144 -0.58 -0.93 -12.17
C VAL A 144 -1.33 0.41 -12.05
N VAL A 145 -0.60 1.53 -11.97
CA VAL A 145 -1.20 2.87 -11.87
C VAL A 145 -1.99 3.23 -13.12
N MET A 146 -1.56 2.76 -14.30
CA MET A 146 -2.27 2.96 -15.57
C MET A 146 -3.44 2.00 -15.78
N GLY A 147 -3.71 1.08 -14.83
CA GLY A 147 -4.83 0.12 -14.89
C GLY A 147 -4.56 -1.09 -15.79
N GLU A 148 -3.31 -1.32 -16.19
CA GLU A 148 -2.94 -2.49 -16.99
C GLU A 148 -3.00 -3.79 -16.17
N ASP A 149 -3.09 -4.92 -16.86
CA ASP A 149 -3.11 -6.25 -16.22
C ASP A 149 -1.73 -6.60 -15.64
N GLU A 150 -1.58 -6.36 -14.35
CA GLU A 150 -0.36 -6.63 -13.57
C GLU A 150 -0.73 -7.10 -12.16
N GLY A 151 -0.09 -8.14 -11.66
CA GLY A 151 -0.29 -8.62 -10.29
C GLY A 151 -1.63 -9.29 -10.04
N THR A 152 -2.10 -9.24 -8.80
CA THR A 152 -3.39 -9.80 -8.33
C THR A 152 -4.24 -8.73 -7.68
N LEU A 153 -5.51 -8.63 -8.07
CA LEU A 153 -6.50 -7.75 -7.42
C LEU A 153 -7.26 -8.54 -6.34
N VAL A 154 -7.31 -8.00 -5.12
CA VAL A 154 -8.16 -8.50 -4.03
C VAL A 154 -9.27 -7.49 -3.78
N HIS A 155 -10.51 -7.92 -3.80
CA HIS A 155 -11.67 -7.04 -3.74
C HIS A 155 -12.85 -7.64 -2.94
N ALA A 156 -13.91 -6.87 -2.74
CA ALA A 156 -15.15 -7.33 -2.12
C ALA A 156 -15.95 -8.25 -3.06
#